data_3f9e308e93027452bc58f504cf7191e3
#
_entry.id   3f9e308e93027452bc58f504cf7191e3
#
_cell.length_a   1.000
_cell.length_b   1.000
_cell.length_c   1.000
_cell.angle_alpha   90.00
_cell.angle_beta   90.00
_cell.angle_gamma   90.00
#
_symmetry.space_group_name_H-M   'P 1'
#
loop_
_entity.id
_entity.type
_entity.pdbx_description
1 polymer ?
#
loop_
_entity_poly.entity_id
_entity_poly.type
_entity_poly.pdbx_seq_one_letter_code
_entity_poly.pdbx_strand_id
1 'polypeptide(L)'
;MEKNKERLQVIENIRKAVENKEFNSKVELHDHVVTNEEREKVILKYDSRKKKLRNKAKTMVARSITDSITEYINFKTEIKGLENIKGIKTGAIITSNHFSKIDNTIIRYLMHKIGKKRKFDIIVQETNIFMPGCLGWLLKNNRTIPINKSHQYISTNFEPTLEKLFKQKHFVLIYPEEEMWFNYKKPRPGKIGAYHYACKYNVPIIPCFVEMQNTDK
;
A
#
# COMPACT_ATOMS: atom_id res chain seq x y z
N MET A 1 -3.60 4.13 -28.89
CA MET A 1 -4.16 2.83 -29.27
C MET A 1 -3.64 1.68 -28.37
N GLU A 2 -2.35 1.56 -28.14
CA GLU A 2 -1.73 0.47 -27.36
C GLU A 2 -2.22 0.40 -25.89
N LYS A 3 -2.23 1.52 -25.18
CA LYS A 3 -2.75 1.61 -23.79
C LYS A 3 -4.21 1.16 -23.63
N ASN A 4 -5.04 1.32 -24.65
CA ASN A 4 -6.43 0.86 -24.60
C ASN A 4 -6.52 -0.66 -24.79
N LYS A 5 -5.66 -1.26 -25.62
CA LYS A 5 -5.56 -2.72 -25.78
C LYS A 5 -5.09 -3.38 -24.48
N GLU A 6 -4.08 -2.81 -23.83
CA GLU A 6 -3.60 -3.32 -22.54
C GLU A 6 -4.69 -3.29 -21.45
N ARG A 7 -5.45 -2.19 -21.38
CA ARG A 7 -6.59 -2.09 -20.44
C ARG A 7 -7.67 -3.12 -20.71
N LEU A 8 -8.01 -3.36 -21.97
CA LEU A 8 -8.98 -4.39 -22.34
C LEU A 8 -8.48 -5.78 -21.95
N GLN A 9 -7.18 -6.06 -22.13
CA GLN A 9 -6.59 -7.32 -21.72
C GLN A 9 -6.65 -7.51 -20.21
N VAL A 10 -6.36 -6.46 -19.41
CA VAL A 10 -6.49 -6.51 -17.95
C VAL A 10 -7.93 -6.78 -17.53
N ILE A 11 -8.91 -6.14 -18.18
CA ILE A 11 -10.34 -6.39 -17.90
C ILE A 11 -10.70 -7.85 -18.20
N GLU A 12 -10.19 -8.41 -19.29
CA GLU A 12 -10.42 -9.80 -19.65
C GLU A 12 -9.77 -10.78 -18.65
N ASN A 13 -8.55 -10.48 -18.21
CA ASN A 13 -7.87 -11.24 -17.16
C ASN A 13 -8.66 -11.21 -15.84
N ILE A 14 -9.24 -10.06 -15.47
CA ILE A 14 -10.12 -9.93 -14.30
C ILE A 14 -11.36 -10.82 -14.45
N ARG A 15 -12.01 -10.81 -15.62
CA ARG A 15 -13.20 -11.65 -15.87
C ARG A 15 -12.89 -13.13 -15.67
N LYS A 16 -11.82 -13.61 -16.29
CA LYS A 16 -11.36 -15.00 -16.14
C LYS A 16 -11.04 -15.35 -14.70
N ALA A 17 -10.36 -14.48 -13.98
CA ALA A 17 -10.04 -14.69 -12.58
C ALA A 17 -11.30 -14.75 -11.69
N VAL A 18 -12.32 -13.94 -11.99
CA VAL A 18 -13.62 -14.01 -11.30
C VAL A 18 -14.36 -15.32 -11.59
N GLU A 19 -14.42 -15.73 -12.86
CA GLU A 19 -15.05 -16.98 -13.30
C GLU A 19 -14.40 -18.19 -12.63
N ASN A 20 -13.08 -18.19 -12.53
CA ASN A 20 -12.31 -19.25 -11.88
C ASN A 20 -12.26 -19.13 -10.33
N LYS A 21 -12.84 -18.11 -9.75
CA LYS A 21 -12.77 -17.80 -8.30
C LYS A 21 -11.33 -17.55 -7.79
N GLU A 22 -10.45 -17.12 -8.67
CA GLU A 22 -9.02 -16.84 -8.38
C GLU A 22 -8.80 -15.38 -7.94
N PHE A 23 -9.48 -14.95 -6.91
CA PHE A 23 -9.58 -13.53 -6.50
C PHE A 23 -8.27 -12.85 -6.05
N ASN A 24 -7.19 -13.61 -5.87
CA ASN A 24 -5.87 -13.08 -5.55
C ASN A 24 -4.84 -13.29 -6.67
N SER A 25 -5.30 -13.62 -7.89
CA SER A 25 -4.42 -13.82 -9.03
C SER A 25 -3.89 -12.49 -9.59
N LYS A 26 -2.74 -12.54 -10.22
CA LYS A 26 -2.18 -11.41 -10.95
C LYS A 26 -2.93 -11.21 -12.26
N VAL A 27 -3.46 -10.02 -12.46
CA VAL A 27 -4.23 -9.65 -13.66
C VAL A 27 -3.57 -8.53 -14.46
N GLU A 28 -2.70 -7.74 -13.80
CA GLU A 28 -1.97 -6.64 -14.43
C GLU A 28 -0.90 -7.17 -15.39
N LEU A 29 -0.71 -6.42 -16.48
CA LEU A 29 0.35 -6.68 -17.44
C LEU A 29 1.65 -6.00 -16.99
N HIS A 30 2.80 -6.56 -17.35
CA HIS A 30 4.13 -5.96 -17.13
C HIS A 30 4.57 -5.82 -15.67
N ASP A 31 4.15 -6.74 -14.80
CA ASP A 31 4.77 -6.84 -13.47
C ASP A 31 6.28 -7.09 -13.61
N HIS A 32 7.06 -6.29 -12.90
CA HIS A 32 8.51 -6.42 -12.89
C HIS A 32 8.90 -7.79 -12.30
N VAL A 33 9.38 -8.69 -13.16
CA VAL A 33 9.96 -9.95 -12.71
C VAL A 33 11.38 -9.68 -12.23
N VAL A 34 11.61 -9.86 -10.95
CA VAL A 34 12.91 -9.62 -10.30
C VAL A 34 13.47 -10.95 -9.82
N THR A 35 14.74 -11.22 -10.07
CA THR A 35 15.41 -12.43 -9.59
C THR A 35 15.55 -12.43 -8.06
N ASN A 36 15.72 -13.59 -7.44
CA ASN A 36 15.86 -13.68 -5.99
C ASN A 36 17.10 -12.90 -5.48
N GLU A 37 18.20 -12.91 -6.23
CA GLU A 37 19.41 -12.14 -5.90
C GLU A 37 19.17 -10.62 -5.96
N GLU A 38 18.42 -10.16 -6.94
CA GLU A 38 18.05 -8.75 -7.04
C GLU A 38 17.14 -8.34 -5.89
N ARG A 39 16.20 -9.20 -5.48
CA ARG A 39 15.31 -8.97 -4.32
C ARG A 39 16.11 -8.76 -3.04
N GLU A 40 17.06 -9.64 -2.73
CA GLU A 40 17.92 -9.52 -1.54
C GLU A 40 18.78 -8.27 -1.57
N LYS A 41 19.46 -7.98 -2.70
CA LYS A 41 20.28 -6.78 -2.88
C LYS A 41 19.49 -5.49 -2.64
N VAL A 42 18.24 -5.46 -3.05
CA VAL A 42 17.41 -4.25 -2.90
C VAL A 42 16.92 -4.04 -1.49
N ILE A 43 16.54 -5.09 -0.81
CA ILE A 43 16.11 -5.00 0.58
C ILE A 43 17.26 -4.51 1.46
N LEU A 44 18.45 -5.09 1.31
CA LEU A 44 19.66 -4.65 2.02
C LEU A 44 20.01 -3.20 1.71
N LYS A 45 19.91 -2.81 0.42
CA LYS A 45 20.14 -1.44 -0.03
C LYS A 45 19.08 -0.46 0.48
N TYR A 46 17.84 -0.88 0.60
CA TYR A 46 16.75 -0.07 1.13
C TYR A 46 16.96 0.21 2.62
N ASP A 47 17.26 -0.79 3.43
CA ASP A 47 17.49 -0.65 4.86
C ASP A 47 18.73 0.19 5.17
N SER A 48 19.82 0.01 4.43
CA SER A 48 21.03 0.83 4.57
C SER A 48 20.80 2.30 4.21
N ARG A 49 19.88 2.59 3.25
CA ARG A 49 19.51 3.95 2.85
C ARG A 49 18.78 4.72 3.93
N LYS A 50 17.88 4.07 4.69
CA LYS A 50 17.12 4.74 5.76
C LYS A 50 18.01 5.38 6.83
N LYS A 51 19.22 4.89 7.01
CA LYS A 51 20.16 5.37 8.03
C LYS A 51 20.93 6.66 7.63
N LYS A 52 20.97 7.04 6.35
CA LYS A 52 21.76 8.18 5.86
C LYS A 52 21.00 9.51 5.92
N LEU A 53 21.66 10.58 6.39
CA LEU A 53 21.07 11.93 6.53
C LEU A 53 20.51 12.48 5.20
N ARG A 54 21.22 12.27 4.08
CA ARG A 54 20.79 12.65 2.73
C ARG A 54 19.44 12.03 2.33
N ASN A 55 19.13 10.84 2.84
CA ASN A 55 17.89 10.17 2.54
C ASN A 55 16.73 10.69 3.40
N LYS A 56 17.00 11.26 4.58
CA LYS A 56 15.98 11.96 5.37
C LYS A 56 15.44 13.18 4.61
N ALA A 57 16.32 13.96 3.97
CA ALA A 57 15.90 15.07 3.13
C ALA A 57 15.06 14.61 1.92
N LYS A 58 15.49 13.56 1.21
CA LYS A 58 14.71 12.97 0.11
C LYS A 58 13.34 12.48 0.58
N THR A 59 13.29 11.83 1.75
CA THR A 59 12.02 11.38 2.34
C THR A 59 11.10 12.57 2.67
N MET A 60 11.65 13.67 3.18
CA MET A 60 10.85 14.87 3.46
C MET A 60 10.27 15.46 2.17
N VAL A 61 11.06 15.60 1.13
CA VAL A 61 10.60 16.09 -0.18
C VAL A 61 9.56 15.15 -0.79
N ALA A 62 9.82 13.84 -0.84
CA ALA A 62 8.89 12.86 -1.39
C ALA A 62 7.54 12.88 -0.64
N ARG A 63 7.56 13.03 0.68
CA ARG A 63 6.34 13.15 1.48
C ARG A 63 5.59 14.42 1.19
N SER A 64 6.27 15.57 1.11
CA SER A 64 5.64 16.85 0.79
C SER A 64 4.94 16.79 -0.57
N ILE A 65 5.60 16.23 -1.58
CA ILE A 65 5.00 16.02 -2.91
C ILE A 65 3.79 15.08 -2.81
N THR A 66 3.93 13.95 -2.13
CA THR A 66 2.82 12.97 -2.00
C THR A 66 1.66 13.56 -1.22
N ASP A 67 1.92 14.33 -0.15
CA ASP A 67 0.87 14.98 0.64
C ASP A 67 0.10 16.01 -0.21
N SER A 68 0.80 16.81 -1.04
CA SER A 68 0.16 17.76 -1.96
C SER A 68 -0.67 17.06 -3.03
N ILE A 69 -0.15 15.99 -3.63
CA ILE A 69 -0.88 15.18 -4.61
C ILE A 69 -2.11 14.55 -3.95
N THR A 70 -1.97 14.05 -2.72
CA THR A 70 -3.05 13.46 -1.93
C THR A 70 -4.21 14.44 -1.74
N GLU A 71 -3.93 15.66 -1.30
CA GLU A 71 -4.96 16.70 -1.13
C GLU A 71 -5.61 17.07 -2.47
N TYR A 72 -4.81 17.25 -3.53
CA TYR A 72 -5.31 17.62 -4.85
C TYR A 72 -6.22 16.55 -5.47
N ILE A 73 -5.84 15.27 -5.39
CA ILE A 73 -6.62 14.18 -6.00
C ILE A 73 -7.90 13.90 -5.20
N ASN A 74 -7.82 14.02 -3.85
CA ASN A 74 -8.90 13.55 -2.98
C ASN A 74 -9.76 14.66 -2.39
N PHE A 75 -9.67 15.90 -2.87
CA PHE A 75 -10.42 17.02 -2.28
C PHE A 75 -11.95 16.85 -2.31
N LYS A 76 -12.46 16.04 -3.27
CA LYS A 76 -13.88 15.67 -3.38
C LYS A 76 -14.24 14.35 -2.73
N THR A 77 -13.26 13.63 -2.14
CA THR A 77 -13.50 12.34 -1.52
C THR A 77 -14.26 12.52 -0.22
N GLU A 78 -15.44 11.95 -0.12
CA GLU A 78 -16.22 11.87 1.10
C GLU A 78 -15.71 10.71 1.97
N ILE A 79 -15.54 10.96 3.28
CA ILE A 79 -15.11 9.95 4.25
C ILE A 79 -16.22 9.76 5.26
N LYS A 80 -16.77 8.53 5.32
CA LYS A 80 -17.78 8.11 6.29
C LYS A 80 -17.13 7.29 7.41
N GLY A 81 -17.64 7.37 8.64
CA GLY A 81 -17.14 6.61 9.78
C GLY A 81 -15.87 7.18 10.40
N LEU A 82 -15.54 8.45 10.14
CA LEU A 82 -14.34 9.12 10.66
C LEU A 82 -14.32 9.15 12.19
N GLU A 83 -15.49 9.21 12.82
CA GLU A 83 -15.70 9.19 14.27
C GLU A 83 -15.18 7.89 14.90
N ASN A 84 -15.25 6.76 14.21
CA ASN A 84 -14.84 5.45 14.71
C ASN A 84 -13.32 5.34 14.93
N ILE A 85 -12.53 6.18 14.29
CA ILE A 85 -11.06 6.09 14.31
C ILE A 85 -10.38 7.24 15.05
N LYS A 86 -11.06 8.34 15.32
CA LYS A 86 -10.49 9.51 16.03
C LYS A 86 -9.99 9.16 17.43
N GLY A 87 -10.62 8.21 18.12
CA GLY A 87 -10.29 7.79 19.48
C GLY A 87 -9.12 6.83 19.61
N ILE A 88 -8.56 6.31 18.51
CA ILE A 88 -7.48 5.32 18.55
C ILE A 88 -6.18 5.97 19.03
N LYS A 89 -5.72 5.52 20.22
CA LYS A 89 -4.51 6.03 20.88
C LYS A 89 -3.27 5.14 20.64
N THR A 90 -3.46 3.95 20.11
CA THR A 90 -2.41 2.97 19.77
C THR A 90 -1.97 3.12 18.31
N GLY A 91 -1.06 2.25 17.85
CA GLY A 91 -0.90 1.95 16.43
C GLY A 91 -2.10 1.16 15.94
N ALA A 92 -2.27 1.05 14.63
CA ALA A 92 -3.36 0.29 14.01
C ALA A 92 -2.93 -0.27 12.64
N ILE A 93 -3.57 -1.35 12.21
CA ILE A 93 -3.53 -1.80 10.83
C ILE A 93 -4.75 -1.21 10.11
N ILE A 94 -4.53 -0.62 8.95
CA ILE A 94 -5.60 -0.19 8.05
C ILE A 94 -5.65 -1.20 6.91
N THR A 95 -6.84 -1.69 6.59
CA THR A 95 -7.06 -2.52 5.40
C THR A 95 -7.92 -1.78 4.39
N SER A 96 -7.68 -2.00 3.11
CA SER A 96 -8.47 -1.40 2.02
C SER A 96 -8.52 -2.33 0.82
N ASN A 97 -9.51 -2.16 -0.05
CA ASN A 97 -9.53 -2.75 -1.38
C ASN A 97 -8.45 -2.12 -2.26
N HIS A 98 -7.90 -2.90 -3.22
CA HIS A 98 -6.76 -2.51 -4.05
C HIS A 98 -7.14 -2.46 -5.53
N PHE A 99 -7.38 -1.26 -6.05
CA PHE A 99 -7.94 -1.05 -7.40
C PHE A 99 -7.17 -0.05 -8.27
N SER A 100 -6.14 0.62 -7.71
CA SER A 100 -5.36 1.61 -8.45
C SER A 100 -3.95 1.76 -7.88
N LYS A 101 -2.99 2.08 -8.74
CA LYS A 101 -1.60 2.39 -8.33
C LYS A 101 -1.50 3.59 -7.36
N ILE A 102 -2.55 4.40 -7.27
CA ILE A 102 -2.60 5.60 -6.44
C ILE A 102 -3.70 5.54 -5.35
N ASP A 103 -4.38 4.42 -5.17
CA ASP A 103 -5.47 4.27 -4.18
C ASP A 103 -5.01 4.50 -2.74
N ASN A 104 -3.72 4.25 -2.44
CA ASN A 104 -3.16 4.58 -1.14
C ASN A 104 -3.27 6.08 -0.79
N THR A 105 -3.45 6.97 -1.78
CA THR A 105 -3.66 8.40 -1.53
C THR A 105 -4.98 8.66 -0.80
N ILE A 106 -6.01 7.83 -1.02
CA ILE A 106 -7.30 7.95 -0.34
C ILE A 106 -7.13 7.68 1.16
N ILE A 107 -6.42 6.59 1.50
CA ILE A 107 -6.12 6.27 2.91
C ILE A 107 -5.18 7.31 3.52
N ARG A 108 -4.23 7.83 2.75
CA ARG A 108 -3.38 8.95 3.20
C ARG A 108 -4.21 10.19 3.47
N TYR A 109 -5.21 10.50 2.65
CA TYR A 109 -6.14 11.61 2.86
C TYR A 109 -6.95 11.43 4.15
N LEU A 110 -7.46 10.21 4.40
CA LEU A 110 -8.06 9.86 5.69
C LEU A 110 -7.11 10.17 6.86
N MET A 111 -5.83 9.78 6.75
CA MET A 111 -4.83 10.05 7.80
C MET A 111 -4.55 11.54 8.00
N HIS A 112 -4.67 12.35 6.93
CA HIS A 112 -4.61 13.82 7.05
C HIS A 112 -5.80 14.34 7.86
N LYS A 113 -7.02 13.89 7.57
CA LYS A 113 -8.25 14.33 8.24
C LYS A 113 -8.27 14.01 9.75
N ILE A 114 -7.63 12.93 10.17
CA ILE A 114 -7.51 12.59 11.61
C ILE A 114 -6.22 13.11 12.26
N GLY A 115 -5.43 13.92 11.56
CA GLY A 115 -4.19 14.50 12.11
C GLY A 115 -3.04 13.51 12.30
N LYS A 116 -3.06 12.35 11.64
CA LYS A 116 -2.07 11.29 11.77
C LYS A 116 -1.13 11.14 10.57
N LYS A 117 -1.09 12.10 9.64
CA LYS A 117 -0.30 12.04 8.40
C LYS A 117 1.18 11.68 8.59
N ARG A 118 1.79 12.05 9.72
CA ARG A 118 3.20 11.74 10.02
C ARG A 118 3.42 10.34 10.56
N LYS A 119 2.36 9.61 10.89
CA LYS A 119 2.39 8.27 11.49
C LYS A 119 1.73 7.23 10.58
N PHE A 120 1.89 7.37 9.28
CA PHE A 120 1.31 6.50 8.28
C PHE A 120 2.41 5.85 7.44
N ASP A 121 2.39 4.55 7.37
CA ASP A 121 3.30 3.71 6.61
C ASP A 121 2.50 2.72 5.74
N ILE A 122 3.07 2.28 4.62
CA ILE A 122 2.39 1.40 3.64
C ILE A 122 3.26 0.17 3.41
N ILE A 123 2.68 -1.02 3.50
CA ILE A 123 3.35 -2.24 3.08
C ILE A 123 3.28 -2.34 1.56
N VAL A 124 4.41 -2.61 0.94
CA VAL A 124 4.55 -2.78 -0.52
C VAL A 124 5.39 -4.01 -0.82
N GLN A 125 5.08 -4.70 -1.92
CA GLN A 125 5.99 -5.73 -2.42
C GLN A 125 7.35 -5.10 -2.75
N GLU A 126 8.42 -5.83 -2.51
CA GLU A 126 9.79 -5.36 -2.79
C GLU A 126 9.99 -4.97 -4.25
N THR A 127 9.30 -5.63 -5.17
CA THR A 127 9.32 -5.33 -6.62
C THR A 127 8.87 -3.90 -6.92
N ASN A 128 7.93 -3.34 -6.16
CA ASN A 128 7.44 -1.98 -6.35
C ASN A 128 8.50 -0.91 -6.04
N ILE A 129 9.52 -1.23 -5.24
CA ILE A 129 10.63 -0.34 -4.95
C ILE A 129 11.56 -0.18 -6.17
N PHE A 130 11.52 -1.13 -7.10
CA PHE A 130 12.30 -1.09 -8.35
C PHE A 130 11.62 -0.34 -9.49
N MET A 131 10.36 -0.02 -9.36
CA MET A 131 9.65 0.68 -10.41
C MET A 131 10.42 1.92 -10.88
N PRO A 132 10.61 2.09 -12.19
CA PRO A 132 11.28 3.28 -12.74
C PRO A 132 10.40 4.52 -12.62
N GLY A 133 10.99 5.69 -12.85
CA GLY A 133 10.28 6.96 -12.93
C GLY A 133 9.86 7.56 -11.58
N CYS A 134 8.95 8.52 -11.67
CA CYS A 134 8.51 9.34 -10.53
C CYS A 134 7.81 8.49 -9.45
N LEU A 135 6.94 7.56 -9.84
CA LEU A 135 6.20 6.71 -8.90
C LEU A 135 7.15 5.82 -8.08
N GLY A 136 8.12 5.15 -8.76
CA GLY A 136 9.13 4.35 -8.06
C GLY A 136 10.03 5.20 -7.15
N TRP A 137 10.37 6.43 -7.56
CA TRP A 137 11.12 7.35 -6.72
C TRP A 137 10.31 7.75 -5.47
N LEU A 138 9.02 8.04 -5.61
CA LEU A 138 8.12 8.35 -4.49
C LEU A 138 7.99 7.15 -3.54
N LEU A 139 7.72 5.95 -4.05
CA LEU A 139 7.65 4.73 -3.24
C LEU A 139 8.95 4.48 -2.47
N LYS A 140 10.09 4.58 -3.14
CA LYS A 140 11.43 4.37 -2.53
C LYS A 140 11.76 5.38 -1.43
N ASN A 141 11.31 6.62 -1.55
CA ASN A 141 11.65 7.70 -0.62
C ASN A 141 10.51 8.08 0.32
N ASN A 142 9.36 7.44 0.23
CA ASN A 142 8.25 7.63 1.16
C ASN A 142 8.36 6.65 2.36
N ARG A 143 7.37 6.65 3.24
CA ARG A 143 7.23 5.68 4.34
C ARG A 143 6.61 4.39 3.83
N THR A 144 7.40 3.61 3.12
CA THR A 144 7.03 2.27 2.65
C THR A 144 7.79 1.21 3.44
N ILE A 145 7.19 0.06 3.60
CA ILE A 145 7.76 -1.11 4.27
C ILE A 145 7.76 -2.22 3.24
N PRO A 146 8.91 -2.61 2.70
CA PRO A 146 8.96 -3.72 1.76
C PRO A 146 8.60 -5.04 2.45
N ILE A 147 7.87 -5.89 1.75
CA ILE A 147 7.63 -7.27 2.13
C ILE A 147 8.04 -8.19 0.99
N ASN A 148 8.56 -9.36 1.32
CA ASN A 148 8.82 -10.44 0.38
C ASN A 148 8.38 -11.79 0.97
N LYS A 149 8.56 -12.86 0.22
CA LYS A 149 8.15 -14.22 0.62
C LYS A 149 9.21 -14.96 1.47
N SER A 150 10.38 -14.36 1.72
CA SER A 150 11.45 -15.00 2.49
C SER A 150 11.09 -15.01 3.99
N HIS A 151 10.95 -16.19 4.57
CA HIS A 151 10.73 -16.35 6.01
C HIS A 151 11.83 -15.68 6.86
N GLN A 152 13.08 -15.79 6.43
CA GLN A 152 14.21 -15.14 7.10
C GLN A 152 14.03 -13.62 7.10
N TYR A 153 13.73 -13.00 5.95
CA TYR A 153 13.50 -11.56 5.89
C TYR A 153 12.30 -11.12 6.74
N ILE A 154 11.21 -11.89 6.71
CA ILE A 154 10.02 -11.59 7.52
C ILE A 154 10.40 -11.54 9.00
N SER A 155 11.07 -12.56 9.51
CA SER A 155 11.42 -12.66 10.94
C SER A 155 12.48 -11.67 11.39
N THR A 156 13.50 -11.39 10.55
CA THR A 156 14.65 -10.58 10.96
C THR A 156 14.51 -9.08 10.67
N ASN A 157 13.68 -8.69 9.70
CA ASN A 157 13.58 -7.30 9.23
C ASN A 157 12.14 -6.75 9.27
N PHE A 158 11.21 -7.49 8.67
CA PHE A 158 9.85 -6.99 8.50
C PHE A 158 9.09 -6.93 9.83
N GLU A 159 9.03 -8.02 10.57
CA GLU A 159 8.32 -8.09 11.86
C GLU A 159 8.90 -7.15 12.93
N PRO A 160 10.23 -7.06 13.14
CA PRO A 160 10.79 -6.08 14.05
C PRO A 160 10.51 -4.62 13.64
N THR A 161 10.39 -4.38 12.32
CA THR A 161 10.00 -3.06 11.80
C THR A 161 8.55 -2.74 12.18
N LEU A 162 7.62 -3.67 11.97
CA LEU A 162 6.21 -3.51 12.35
C LEU A 162 6.06 -3.27 13.86
N GLU A 163 6.70 -4.11 14.67
CA GLU A 163 6.67 -3.98 16.13
C GLU A 163 7.11 -2.58 16.59
N LYS A 164 8.24 -2.10 16.05
CA LYS A 164 8.74 -0.75 16.34
C LYS A 164 7.74 0.33 15.94
N LEU A 165 7.10 0.21 14.77
CA LEU A 165 6.13 1.18 14.28
C LEU A 165 4.88 1.20 15.16
N PHE A 166 4.36 0.04 15.57
CA PHE A 166 3.19 -0.02 16.44
C PHE A 166 3.49 0.53 17.85
N LYS A 167 4.67 0.25 18.43
CA LYS A 167 5.14 0.88 19.66
C LYS A 167 5.21 2.41 19.54
N GLN A 168 5.51 2.93 18.36
CA GLN A 168 5.50 4.36 18.05
C GLN A 168 4.13 4.90 17.65
N LYS A 169 3.08 4.08 17.75
CA LYS A 169 1.67 4.43 17.43
C LYS A 169 1.48 4.80 15.97
N HIS A 170 2.12 4.07 15.06
CA HIS A 170 1.95 4.23 13.63
C HIS A 170 0.73 3.44 13.12
N PHE A 171 0.17 3.93 12.04
CA PHE A 171 -0.88 3.30 11.26
C PHE A 171 -0.24 2.68 10.02
N VAL A 172 -0.50 1.41 9.78
CA VAL A 172 0.14 0.66 8.69
C VAL A 172 -0.93 0.16 7.72
N LEU A 173 -0.87 0.61 6.47
CA LEU A 173 -1.77 0.15 5.42
C LEU A 173 -1.29 -1.20 4.88
N ILE A 174 -2.20 -2.15 4.88
CA ILE A 174 -2.06 -3.47 4.27
C ILE A 174 -3.24 -3.69 3.34
N TYR A 175 -2.98 -4.10 2.10
CA TYR A 175 -4.02 -4.54 1.18
C TYR A 175 -4.20 -6.05 1.33
N PRO A 176 -5.26 -6.54 2.01
CA PRO A 176 -5.45 -7.96 2.24
C PRO A 176 -5.77 -8.74 0.96
N GLU A 177 -6.18 -8.05 -0.09
CA GLU A 177 -6.41 -8.62 -1.42
C GLU A 177 -5.11 -8.95 -2.16
N GLU A 178 -3.94 -8.48 -1.67
CA GLU A 178 -2.57 -8.59 -2.19
C GLU A 178 -2.39 -7.95 -3.57
N GLU A 179 -3.07 -8.45 -4.59
CA GLU A 179 -2.91 -7.99 -5.97
C GLU A 179 -3.87 -6.85 -6.30
N MET A 180 -3.38 -5.86 -7.05
CA MET A 180 -4.20 -4.77 -7.56
C MET A 180 -5.04 -5.24 -8.74
N TRP A 181 -6.35 -4.95 -8.73
CA TRP A 181 -7.24 -5.18 -9.86
C TRP A 181 -7.81 -3.84 -10.35
N PHE A 182 -7.30 -3.36 -11.45
CA PHE A 182 -7.60 -2.03 -11.95
C PHE A 182 -9.11 -1.77 -12.09
N ASN A 183 -9.59 -0.73 -11.40
CA ASN A 183 -11.00 -0.29 -11.36
C ASN A 183 -12.01 -1.39 -10.96
N TYR A 184 -11.59 -2.45 -10.31
CA TYR A 184 -12.50 -3.46 -9.79
C TYR A 184 -13.25 -2.93 -8.57
N LYS A 185 -14.59 -2.89 -8.65
CA LYS A 185 -15.45 -2.18 -7.67
C LYS A 185 -15.94 -3.05 -6.51
N LYS A 186 -15.87 -4.39 -6.65
CA LYS A 186 -16.38 -5.31 -5.64
C LYS A 186 -15.28 -5.66 -4.64
N PRO A 187 -15.63 -5.94 -3.35
CA PRO A 187 -14.65 -6.48 -2.41
C PRO A 187 -14.21 -7.87 -2.84
N ARG A 188 -12.93 -8.19 -2.61
CA ARG A 188 -12.35 -9.50 -2.84
C ARG A 188 -11.98 -10.16 -1.51
N PRO A 189 -11.95 -11.50 -1.44
CA PRO A 189 -11.49 -12.20 -0.25
C PRO A 189 -10.08 -11.77 0.15
N GLY A 190 -9.90 -11.38 1.41
CA GLY A 190 -8.61 -10.96 1.95
C GLY A 190 -7.79 -12.13 2.49
N LYS A 191 -6.48 -12.07 2.31
CA LYS A 191 -5.52 -12.97 2.93
C LYS A 191 -5.38 -12.69 4.43
N ILE A 192 -4.98 -13.71 5.18
CA ILE A 192 -4.92 -13.67 6.65
C ILE A 192 -3.83 -12.75 7.23
N GLY A 193 -2.85 -12.32 6.42
CA GLY A 193 -1.64 -11.62 6.89
C GLY A 193 -1.93 -10.37 7.73
N ALA A 194 -2.89 -9.54 7.33
CA ALA A 194 -3.25 -8.34 8.10
C ALA A 194 -3.82 -8.69 9.48
N TYR A 195 -4.67 -9.71 9.55
CA TYR A 195 -5.29 -10.18 10.79
C TYR A 195 -4.27 -10.86 11.70
N HIS A 196 -3.36 -11.65 11.13
CA HIS A 196 -2.26 -12.27 11.87
C HIS A 196 -1.41 -11.23 12.59
N TYR A 197 -0.98 -10.17 11.90
CA TYR A 197 -0.16 -9.12 12.51
C TYR A 197 -0.94 -8.26 13.51
N ALA A 198 -2.24 -8.04 13.30
CA ALA A 198 -3.07 -7.36 14.27
C ALA A 198 -3.14 -8.12 15.61
N CYS A 199 -3.38 -9.42 15.55
CA CYS A 199 -3.37 -10.29 16.73
C CYS A 199 -1.98 -10.35 17.38
N LYS A 200 -0.92 -10.57 16.56
CA LYS A 200 0.47 -10.69 17.05
C LYS A 200 0.93 -9.47 17.84
N TYR A 201 0.57 -8.28 17.38
CA TYR A 201 1.00 -7.02 18.01
C TYR A 201 -0.08 -6.35 18.87
N ASN A 202 -1.21 -6.99 19.06
CA ASN A 202 -2.34 -6.49 19.83
C ASN A 202 -2.73 -5.05 19.44
N VAL A 203 -2.94 -4.85 18.13
CA VAL A 203 -3.37 -3.57 17.56
C VAL A 203 -4.72 -3.70 16.84
N PRO A 204 -5.57 -2.68 16.84
CA PRO A 204 -6.84 -2.74 16.15
C PRO A 204 -6.66 -2.77 14.63
N ILE A 205 -7.64 -3.36 13.94
CA ILE A 205 -7.82 -3.23 12.49
C ILE A 205 -8.86 -2.16 12.22
N ILE A 206 -8.56 -1.29 11.27
CA ILE A 206 -9.46 -0.29 10.71
C ILE A 206 -9.81 -0.75 9.30
N PRO A 207 -10.93 -1.43 9.09
CA PRO A 207 -11.35 -1.83 7.76
C PRO A 207 -11.88 -0.60 7.02
N CYS A 208 -11.25 -0.28 5.90
CA CYS A 208 -11.68 0.75 4.97
C CYS A 208 -12.13 0.09 3.66
N PHE A 209 -13.15 0.63 3.04
CA PHE A 209 -13.55 0.27 1.69
C PHE A 209 -13.73 1.53 0.87
N VAL A 210 -13.08 1.58 -0.28
CA VAL A 210 -13.23 2.70 -1.22
C VAL A 210 -14.30 2.34 -2.23
N GLU A 211 -15.42 3.05 -2.16
CA GLU A 211 -16.52 2.96 -3.12
C GLU A 211 -16.27 3.93 -4.27
N MET A 212 -16.20 3.39 -5.48
CA MET A 212 -16.05 4.18 -6.70
C MET A 212 -17.43 4.47 -7.30
N GLN A 213 -17.80 5.73 -7.30
CA GLN A 213 -19.04 6.17 -7.92
C GLN A 213 -18.85 6.40 -9.43
N ASN A 214 -19.88 6.10 -10.22
CA ASN A 214 -19.91 6.50 -11.61
C ASN A 214 -20.15 8.00 -11.67
N THR A 215 -19.36 8.69 -12.47
CA THR A 215 -19.67 10.08 -12.85
C THR A 215 -20.37 10.05 -14.22
N ASP A 216 -21.53 10.65 -14.29
CA ASP A 216 -22.22 10.93 -15.56
C ASP A 216 -21.37 11.95 -16.32
N LYS A 217 -20.45 11.49 -17.17
CA LYS A 217 -19.71 12.28 -18.16
C LYS A 217 -19.61 11.50 -19.45
#